data_7a7fdc83a832b0d4e201a9fe4a9a0427
#
_entry.id   7a7fdc83a832b0d4e201a9fe4a9a0427
#
_cell.length_a   1.000
_cell.length_b   1.000
_cell.length_c   1.000
_cell.angle_alpha   90.00
_cell.angle_beta   90.00
_cell.angle_gamma   90.00
#
_symmetry.space_group_name_H-M   'P 1'
#
loop_
_entity.id
_entity.type
_entity.pdbx_description
1 polymer ?
#
loop_
_entity_poly.entity_id
_entity_poly.type
_entity_poly.pdbx_seq_one_letter_code
_entity_poly.pdbx_strand_id
1 'polypeptide(L)'
;LEAPEVFVRYFATPAIDAACEAWLGPNYQMTAQINLVHPGGKAQQAHRDYHLGFQTAEVSATYPAHVHDLSPLMTLQGGIAHCDMDLESGPTKLLPFSQLYRPGYVAWRREDFRAHFEANHVQLPLSKGDAIFFNPALFHAAGENRSADLRRMVNLLQVSSAFGRAMESVDRVAICKALHGPLRARWADGRLTEAELD
;
A
#
# COMPACT_ATOMS: atom_id res chain seq x y z
N LEU A 1 20.07 -2.83 -2.33
CA LEU A 1 19.50 -2.73 -3.67
C LEU A 1 20.33 -3.54 -4.65
N GLU A 2 19.80 -4.69 -5.11
CA GLU A 2 20.48 -5.58 -6.04
C GLU A 2 20.33 -5.12 -7.50
N ALA A 3 19.28 -4.37 -7.81
CA ALA A 3 18.96 -3.87 -9.14
C ALA A 3 18.58 -2.37 -9.11
N PRO A 4 19.51 -1.46 -8.79
CA PRO A 4 19.20 -0.04 -8.61
C PRO A 4 18.68 0.62 -9.88
N GLU A 5 19.10 0.22 -11.07
CA GLU A 5 18.60 0.72 -12.36
C GLU A 5 17.11 0.42 -12.58
N VAL A 6 16.67 -0.78 -12.17
CA VAL A 6 15.26 -1.18 -12.24
C VAL A 6 14.44 -0.40 -11.21
N PHE A 7 14.99 -0.27 -10.00
CA PHE A 7 14.36 0.46 -8.90
C PHE A 7 14.07 1.91 -9.28
N VAL A 8 15.06 2.64 -9.82
CA VAL A 8 14.89 4.04 -10.26
C VAL A 8 13.71 4.17 -11.23
N ARG A 9 13.67 3.33 -12.27
CA ARG A 9 12.62 3.42 -13.29
C ARG A 9 11.23 3.02 -12.75
N TYR A 10 11.20 2.04 -11.86
CA TYR A 10 9.97 1.51 -11.32
C TYR A 10 9.27 2.53 -10.39
N PHE A 11 10.03 3.11 -9.45
CA PHE A 11 9.48 4.02 -8.46
C PHE A 11 9.38 5.47 -8.95
N ALA A 12 10.04 5.84 -10.03
CA ALA A 12 9.85 7.11 -10.72
C ALA A 12 8.71 7.08 -11.77
N THR A 13 7.75 6.17 -11.63
CA THR A 13 6.60 6.08 -12.53
C THR A 13 5.64 7.24 -12.27
N PRO A 14 5.33 8.10 -13.27
CA PRO A 14 4.49 9.28 -13.05
C PRO A 14 3.09 9.00 -12.48
N ALA A 15 2.53 7.82 -12.77
CA ALA A 15 1.23 7.43 -12.24
C ALA A 15 1.27 7.17 -10.71
N ILE A 16 2.40 6.65 -10.20
CA ILE A 16 2.58 6.44 -8.75
C ILE A 16 2.72 7.80 -8.08
N ASP A 17 3.56 8.64 -8.61
CA ASP A 17 3.81 9.99 -8.12
C ASP A 17 2.52 10.82 -8.08
N ALA A 18 1.79 10.89 -9.19
CA ALA A 18 0.51 11.60 -9.26
C ALA A 18 -0.52 11.12 -8.22
N ALA A 19 -0.59 9.82 -7.95
CA ALA A 19 -1.48 9.27 -6.91
C ALA A 19 -1.03 9.67 -5.51
N CYS A 20 0.28 9.63 -5.24
CA CYS A 20 0.85 9.99 -3.95
C CYS A 20 0.74 11.50 -3.67
N GLU A 21 1.08 12.35 -4.63
CA GLU A 21 0.96 13.80 -4.50
C GLU A 21 -0.49 14.27 -4.35
N ALA A 22 -1.41 13.68 -5.10
CA ALA A 22 -2.83 14.03 -5.03
C ALA A 22 -3.43 13.77 -3.63
N TRP A 23 -2.92 12.77 -2.92
CA TRP A 23 -3.42 12.41 -1.59
C TRP A 23 -2.59 13.01 -0.44
N LEU A 24 -1.25 12.99 -0.55
CA LEU A 24 -0.32 13.30 0.55
C LEU A 24 0.39 14.64 0.40
N GLY A 25 0.38 15.23 -0.81
CA GLY A 25 1.25 16.34 -1.15
C GLY A 25 2.70 15.89 -1.40
N PRO A 26 3.62 16.84 -1.63
CA PRO A 26 5.02 16.55 -1.95
C PRO A 26 5.80 15.99 -0.75
N ASN A 27 6.99 15.47 -1.03
CA ASN A 27 7.95 14.97 -0.03
C ASN A 27 7.44 13.76 0.79
N TYR A 28 6.56 12.97 0.23
CA TYR A 28 6.10 11.73 0.86
C TYR A 28 7.22 10.71 0.97
N GLN A 29 7.13 9.78 1.91
CA GLN A 29 8.01 8.61 2.01
C GLN A 29 7.28 7.35 1.60
N MET A 30 7.79 6.67 0.58
CA MET A 30 7.27 5.40 0.11
C MET A 30 8.08 4.23 0.68
N THR A 31 7.38 3.18 1.09
CA THR A 31 7.92 1.84 1.33
C THR A 31 7.20 0.83 0.45
N ALA A 32 7.88 -0.27 0.13
CA ALA A 32 7.34 -1.27 -0.78
C ALA A 32 7.72 -2.69 -0.33
N GLN A 33 6.78 -3.61 -0.50
CA GLN A 33 6.96 -5.03 -0.15
C GLN A 33 6.36 -5.92 -1.22
N ILE A 34 7.13 -6.88 -1.71
CA ILE A 34 6.59 -7.92 -2.59
C ILE A 34 5.76 -8.91 -1.76
N ASN A 35 4.49 -9.02 -2.13
CA ASN A 35 3.57 -10.01 -1.60
C ASN A 35 3.33 -11.09 -2.65
N LEU A 36 3.79 -12.31 -2.36
CA LEU A 36 3.62 -13.47 -3.21
C LEU A 36 2.69 -14.48 -2.52
N VAL A 37 1.55 -14.76 -3.14
CA VAL A 37 0.56 -15.72 -2.63
C VAL A 37 0.45 -16.90 -3.59
N HIS A 38 0.86 -18.07 -3.10
CA HIS A 38 0.80 -19.32 -3.85
C HIS A 38 -0.66 -19.82 -4.00
N PRO A 39 -0.92 -20.71 -4.98
CA PRO A 39 -2.17 -21.45 -5.06
C PRO A 39 -2.55 -22.07 -3.71
N GLY A 40 -3.81 -21.94 -3.30
CA GLY A 40 -4.30 -22.39 -1.99
C GLY A 40 -3.97 -21.47 -0.81
N GLY A 41 -3.27 -20.35 -1.06
CA GLY A 41 -3.01 -19.34 -0.03
C GLY A 41 -4.29 -18.73 0.50
N LYS A 42 -4.46 -18.75 1.83
CA LYS A 42 -5.69 -18.33 2.50
C LYS A 42 -5.87 -16.82 2.47
N ALA A 43 -7.13 -16.38 2.52
CA ALA A 43 -7.47 -14.98 2.70
C ALA A 43 -6.94 -14.44 4.05
N GLN A 44 -6.60 -13.17 4.06
CA GLN A 44 -6.39 -12.45 5.32
C GLN A 44 -7.72 -12.17 6.01
N GLN A 45 -7.66 -11.99 7.31
CA GLN A 45 -8.77 -11.41 8.05
C GLN A 45 -8.90 -9.93 7.69
N ALA A 46 -10.13 -9.44 7.52
CA ALA A 46 -10.40 -8.02 7.30
C ALA A 46 -9.76 -7.17 8.40
N HIS A 47 -9.10 -6.09 8.02
CA HIS A 47 -8.38 -5.20 8.94
C HIS A 47 -8.30 -3.78 8.37
N ARG A 48 -7.75 -2.88 9.14
CA ARG A 48 -7.33 -1.53 8.76
C ARG A 48 -5.83 -1.40 8.97
N ASP A 49 -5.17 -0.76 8.03
CA ASP A 49 -3.75 -0.45 8.10
C ASP A 49 -3.55 1.06 8.29
N TYR A 50 -3.28 1.46 9.49
CA TYR A 50 -2.78 2.79 9.85
C TYR A 50 -1.96 2.65 11.15
N HIS A 51 -1.28 3.69 11.59
CA HIS A 51 -0.32 3.62 12.71
C HIS A 51 -0.84 2.90 13.96
N LEU A 52 -2.13 2.98 14.24
CA LEU A 52 -2.80 2.30 15.36
C LEU A 52 -3.49 0.99 14.95
N GLY A 53 -3.56 0.67 13.67
CA GLY A 53 -4.27 -0.51 13.16
C GLY A 53 -3.69 -1.82 13.62
N PHE A 54 -2.39 -1.89 13.84
CA PHE A 54 -1.67 -3.08 14.33
C PHE A 54 -1.58 -3.17 15.84
N GLN A 55 -2.03 -2.15 16.58
CA GLN A 55 -2.03 -2.16 18.04
C GLN A 55 -3.18 -3.02 18.57
N THR A 56 -3.07 -3.44 19.83
CA THR A 56 -4.20 -4.08 20.51
C THR A 56 -5.35 -3.10 20.70
N ALA A 57 -6.56 -3.61 20.96
CA ALA A 57 -7.71 -2.76 21.21
C ALA A 57 -7.50 -1.83 22.43
N GLU A 58 -6.85 -2.37 23.48
CA GLU A 58 -6.53 -1.63 24.71
C GLU A 58 -5.57 -0.47 24.42
N VAL A 59 -4.50 -0.70 23.67
CA VAL A 59 -3.54 0.36 23.29
C VAL A 59 -4.21 1.38 22.38
N SER A 60 -4.95 0.93 21.37
CA SER A 60 -5.68 1.84 20.46
C SER A 60 -6.67 2.74 21.21
N ALA A 61 -7.36 2.20 22.21
CA ALA A 61 -8.33 2.94 23.03
C ALA A 61 -7.72 4.04 23.90
N THR A 62 -6.40 4.04 24.11
CA THR A 62 -5.71 5.11 24.88
C THR A 62 -5.58 6.41 24.09
N TYR A 63 -5.73 6.35 22.76
CA TYR A 63 -5.62 7.52 21.90
C TYR A 63 -6.98 8.17 21.67
N PRO A 64 -7.06 9.51 21.65
CA PRO A 64 -8.31 10.20 21.39
C PRO A 64 -8.77 10.04 19.92
N ALA A 65 -10.08 10.17 19.69
CA ALA A 65 -10.70 9.92 18.40
C ALA A 65 -10.06 10.68 17.23
N HIS A 66 -9.64 11.91 17.43
CA HIS A 66 -9.02 12.71 16.36
C HIS A 66 -7.66 12.15 15.89
N VAL A 67 -6.91 11.42 16.73
CA VAL A 67 -5.67 10.74 16.32
C VAL A 67 -6.00 9.59 15.37
N HIS A 68 -7.08 8.88 15.63
CA HIS A 68 -7.56 7.82 14.73
C HIS A 68 -8.09 8.36 13.39
N ASP A 69 -8.58 9.60 13.36
CA ASP A 69 -9.00 10.25 12.12
C ASP A 69 -7.79 10.73 11.30
N LEU A 70 -6.80 11.33 11.96
CA LEU A 70 -5.62 11.90 11.29
C LEU A 70 -4.69 10.85 10.71
N SER A 71 -4.44 9.76 11.43
CA SER A 71 -3.47 8.75 11.04
C SER A 71 -3.72 8.20 9.62
N PRO A 72 -4.92 7.74 9.25
CA PRO A 72 -5.19 7.27 7.90
C PRO A 72 -5.20 8.37 6.83
N LEU A 73 -5.39 9.62 7.19
CA LEU A 73 -5.30 10.74 6.23
C LEU A 73 -3.85 11.08 5.85
N MET A 74 -2.91 10.72 6.70
CA MET A 74 -1.47 10.93 6.49
C MET A 74 -0.77 9.74 5.83
N THR A 75 -1.52 8.75 5.39
CA THR A 75 -1.00 7.56 4.73
C THR A 75 -1.83 7.21 3.51
N LEU A 76 -1.18 6.61 2.53
CA LEU A 76 -1.82 6.04 1.34
C LEU A 76 -1.32 4.61 1.19
N GLN A 77 -2.24 3.69 0.97
CA GLN A 77 -1.91 2.31 0.64
C GLN A 77 -2.14 2.04 -0.84
N GLY A 78 -1.32 1.17 -1.41
CA GLY A 78 -1.50 0.77 -2.80
C GLY A 78 -0.94 -0.60 -3.07
N GLY A 79 -1.20 -1.07 -4.28
CA GLY A 79 -0.65 -2.30 -4.79
C GLY A 79 -0.49 -2.23 -6.30
N ILE A 80 0.65 -2.69 -6.80
CA ILE A 80 0.93 -2.80 -8.24
C ILE A 80 0.95 -4.27 -8.61
N ALA A 81 0.10 -4.65 -9.55
CA ALA A 81 -0.02 -6.02 -10.02
C ALA A 81 1.20 -6.43 -10.85
N HIS A 82 1.89 -7.50 -10.47
CA HIS A 82 3.02 -8.09 -11.21
C HIS A 82 2.61 -9.30 -12.05
N CYS A 83 1.34 -9.68 -12.00
CA CYS A 83 0.69 -10.68 -12.85
C CYS A 83 -0.75 -10.25 -13.11
N ASP A 84 -1.40 -10.84 -14.07
CA ASP A 84 -2.85 -10.72 -14.22
C ASP A 84 -3.52 -11.39 -13.02
N MET A 85 -4.50 -10.72 -12.45
CA MET A 85 -5.20 -11.16 -11.25
C MET A 85 -6.70 -11.14 -11.51
N ASP A 86 -7.26 -12.28 -11.78
CA ASP A 86 -8.70 -12.50 -11.81
C ASP A 86 -9.27 -12.69 -10.40
N LEU A 87 -10.57 -12.82 -10.27
CA LEU A 87 -11.23 -13.02 -8.98
C LEU A 87 -10.84 -14.34 -8.29
N GLU A 88 -10.47 -15.35 -9.07
CA GLU A 88 -10.07 -16.66 -8.56
C GLU A 88 -8.70 -16.59 -7.84
N SER A 89 -7.81 -15.75 -8.36
CA SER A 89 -6.50 -15.50 -7.74
C SER A 89 -6.59 -14.72 -6.41
N GLY A 90 -7.76 -14.17 -6.09
CA GLY A 90 -8.04 -13.50 -4.83
C GLY A 90 -7.41 -12.10 -4.70
N PRO A 91 -7.69 -11.16 -5.62
CA PRO A 91 -7.26 -9.79 -5.47
C PRO A 91 -7.76 -9.17 -4.15
N THR A 92 -7.26 -8.00 -3.80
CA THR A 92 -7.61 -7.34 -2.55
C THR A 92 -9.12 -7.14 -2.43
N LYS A 93 -9.67 -7.61 -1.32
CA LYS A 93 -11.05 -7.33 -0.88
C LYS A 93 -11.10 -5.94 -0.28
N LEU A 94 -12.05 -5.14 -0.66
CA LEU A 94 -12.25 -3.77 -0.18
C LEU A 94 -13.71 -3.58 0.23
N LEU A 95 -13.97 -2.99 1.40
CA LEU A 95 -15.33 -2.59 1.79
C LEU A 95 -15.51 -1.10 1.51
N PRO A 96 -16.22 -0.72 0.43
CA PRO A 96 -16.38 0.68 0.06
C PRO A 96 -16.99 1.52 1.19
N PHE A 97 -16.48 2.75 1.34
CA PHE A 97 -16.93 3.75 2.33
C PHE A 97 -16.69 3.38 3.80
N SER A 98 -16.10 2.25 4.11
CA SER A 98 -15.86 1.81 5.50
C SER A 98 -14.88 2.71 6.26
N GLN A 99 -14.03 3.47 5.56
CA GLN A 99 -13.13 4.46 6.15
C GLN A 99 -13.89 5.62 6.82
N LEU A 100 -15.13 5.88 6.40
CA LEU A 100 -15.97 6.97 6.93
C LEU A 100 -16.60 6.61 8.28
N TYR A 101 -16.60 5.35 8.66
CA TYR A 101 -17.17 4.92 9.94
C TYR A 101 -16.19 5.15 11.09
N ARG A 102 -16.22 6.33 11.69
CA ARG A 102 -15.28 6.75 12.74
C ARG A 102 -15.22 5.80 13.94
N PRO A 103 -16.34 5.33 14.53
CA PRO A 103 -16.28 4.40 15.65
C PRO A 103 -15.65 3.05 15.30
N GLY A 104 -15.45 2.79 14.01
CA GLY A 104 -14.92 1.54 13.49
C GLY A 104 -13.41 1.34 13.66
N TYR A 105 -12.64 2.29 14.21
CA TYR A 105 -11.18 2.16 14.25
C TYR A 105 -10.65 0.92 15.01
N VAL A 106 -11.43 0.35 15.93
CA VAL A 106 -11.16 -0.95 16.56
C VAL A 106 -12.24 -2.00 16.27
N ALA A 107 -13.36 -1.59 15.69
CA ALA A 107 -14.53 -2.46 15.48
C ALA A 107 -14.28 -3.59 14.48
N TRP A 108 -13.34 -3.44 13.57
CA TRP A 108 -12.98 -4.48 12.61
C TRP A 108 -12.56 -5.81 13.27
N ARG A 109 -12.22 -5.80 14.55
CA ARG A 109 -11.92 -7.01 15.35
C ARG A 109 -13.17 -7.77 15.78
N ARG A 110 -14.34 -7.15 15.72
CA ARG A 110 -15.62 -7.75 16.13
C ARG A 110 -16.14 -8.70 15.05
N GLU A 111 -16.78 -9.77 15.47
CA GLU A 111 -17.30 -10.80 14.56
C GLU A 111 -18.39 -10.26 13.63
N ASP A 112 -19.30 -9.43 14.13
CA ASP A 112 -20.36 -8.81 13.32
C ASP A 112 -19.81 -7.91 12.22
N PHE A 113 -18.72 -7.17 12.47
CA PHE A 113 -18.03 -6.36 11.45
C PHE A 113 -17.33 -7.24 10.41
N ARG A 114 -16.74 -8.35 10.83
CA ARG A 114 -16.12 -9.32 9.92
C ARG A 114 -17.16 -9.99 9.02
N ALA A 115 -18.29 -10.40 9.59
CA ALA A 115 -19.39 -10.99 8.83
C ALA A 115 -19.95 -9.97 7.81
N HIS A 116 -20.11 -8.71 8.21
CA HIS A 116 -20.54 -7.63 7.32
C HIS A 116 -19.53 -7.41 6.18
N PHE A 117 -18.22 -7.41 6.48
CA PHE A 117 -17.17 -7.30 5.48
C PHE A 117 -17.24 -8.43 4.46
N GLU A 118 -17.33 -9.68 4.91
CA GLU A 118 -17.38 -10.84 3.99
C GLU A 118 -18.62 -10.81 3.10
N ALA A 119 -19.74 -10.28 3.57
CA ALA A 119 -20.98 -10.19 2.81
C ALA A 119 -21.02 -9.02 1.81
N ASN A 120 -20.21 -7.96 2.01
CA ASN A 120 -20.36 -6.69 1.28
C ASN A 120 -19.07 -6.17 0.62
N HIS A 121 -17.95 -6.87 0.74
CA HIS A 121 -16.71 -6.44 0.07
C HIS A 121 -16.82 -6.56 -1.45
N VAL A 122 -16.00 -5.75 -2.11
CA VAL A 122 -15.77 -5.85 -3.56
C VAL A 122 -14.34 -6.26 -3.83
N GLN A 123 -14.10 -6.88 -4.97
CA GLN A 123 -12.77 -7.20 -5.49
C GLN A 123 -12.69 -6.71 -6.95
N LEU A 124 -11.56 -6.11 -7.30
CA LEU A 124 -11.30 -5.65 -8.67
C LEU A 124 -10.27 -6.57 -9.31
N PRO A 125 -10.60 -7.21 -10.45
CA PRO A 125 -9.58 -7.85 -11.27
C PRO A 125 -8.56 -6.81 -11.73
N LEU A 126 -7.28 -7.17 -11.77
CA LEU A 126 -6.20 -6.30 -12.22
C LEU A 126 -5.39 -7.01 -13.29
N SER A 127 -5.02 -6.27 -14.32
CA SER A 127 -4.02 -6.71 -15.30
C SER A 127 -2.61 -6.44 -14.78
N LYS A 128 -1.63 -7.18 -15.24
CA LYS A 128 -0.22 -6.89 -14.93
C LYS A 128 0.14 -5.45 -15.30
N GLY A 129 0.63 -4.70 -14.32
CA GLY A 129 0.96 -3.28 -14.45
C GLY A 129 -0.12 -2.33 -13.93
N ASP A 130 -1.34 -2.81 -13.68
CA ASP A 130 -2.36 -2.00 -13.02
C ASP A 130 -1.96 -1.71 -11.57
N ALA A 131 -2.38 -0.55 -11.08
CA ALA A 131 -2.21 -0.14 -9.70
C ALA A 131 -3.55 0.23 -9.08
N ILE A 132 -3.71 -0.11 -7.80
CA ILE A 132 -4.84 0.31 -6.99
C ILE A 132 -4.30 1.08 -5.78
N PHE A 133 -4.95 2.22 -5.47
CA PHE A 133 -4.63 3.01 -4.28
C PHE A 133 -5.89 3.22 -3.45
N PHE A 134 -5.75 3.19 -2.16
CA PHE A 134 -6.86 3.37 -1.23
C PHE A 134 -6.41 3.90 0.13
N ASN A 135 -7.35 4.52 0.85
CA ASN A 135 -7.14 4.94 2.22
C ASN A 135 -6.96 3.71 3.13
N PRO A 136 -5.88 3.61 3.92
CA PRO A 136 -5.60 2.44 4.76
C PRO A 136 -6.65 2.19 5.86
N ALA A 137 -7.49 3.16 6.19
CA ALA A 137 -8.62 2.95 7.09
C ALA A 137 -9.82 2.26 6.42
N LEU A 138 -9.79 2.05 5.10
CA LEU A 138 -10.74 1.21 4.42
C LEU A 138 -10.59 -0.23 4.96
N PHE A 139 -11.68 -0.90 5.32
CA PHE A 139 -11.62 -2.31 5.66
C PHE A 139 -11.23 -3.09 4.43
N HIS A 140 -10.13 -3.81 4.53
CA HIS A 140 -9.59 -4.57 3.42
C HIS A 140 -8.93 -5.87 3.88
N ALA A 141 -8.67 -6.75 2.94
CA ALA A 141 -7.97 -8.02 3.17
C ALA A 141 -7.42 -8.57 1.84
N ALA A 142 -6.32 -9.29 1.87
CA ALA A 142 -5.96 -10.14 0.75
C ALA A 142 -7.00 -11.25 0.57
N GLY A 143 -7.47 -11.48 -0.66
CA GLY A 143 -8.35 -12.57 -0.99
C GLY A 143 -7.63 -13.93 -0.99
N GLU A 144 -8.38 -15.02 -0.87
CA GLU A 144 -7.87 -16.38 -1.02
C GLU A 144 -7.49 -16.65 -2.48
N ASN A 145 -6.30 -17.17 -2.70
CA ASN A 145 -5.90 -17.64 -4.03
C ASN A 145 -6.41 -19.07 -4.26
N ARG A 146 -7.51 -19.19 -5.01
CA ARG A 146 -8.15 -20.46 -5.36
C ARG A 146 -7.71 -20.99 -6.70
N SER A 147 -6.85 -20.25 -7.42
CA SER A 147 -6.32 -20.71 -8.72
C SER A 147 -5.49 -22.00 -8.57
N ALA A 148 -5.41 -22.75 -9.65
CA ALA A 148 -4.68 -24.02 -9.66
C ALA A 148 -3.15 -23.82 -9.66
N ASP A 149 -2.66 -22.77 -10.32
CA ASP A 149 -1.25 -22.62 -10.67
C ASP A 149 -0.72 -21.18 -10.58
N LEU A 150 -1.59 -20.18 -10.49
CA LEU A 150 -1.17 -18.77 -10.46
C LEU A 150 -0.50 -18.41 -9.13
N ARG A 151 0.74 -17.99 -9.19
CA ARG A 151 1.45 -17.34 -8.09
C ARG A 151 1.16 -15.85 -8.15
N ARG A 152 0.13 -15.42 -7.40
CA ARG A 152 -0.28 -14.02 -7.37
C ARG A 152 0.81 -13.16 -6.73
N MET A 153 1.32 -12.21 -7.50
CA MET A 153 2.40 -11.32 -7.05
C MET A 153 1.98 -9.85 -7.17
N VAL A 154 2.07 -9.14 -6.07
CA VAL A 154 1.77 -7.71 -5.94
C VAL A 154 2.92 -7.03 -5.23
N ASN A 155 3.31 -5.85 -5.68
CA ASN A 155 4.13 -4.94 -4.89
C ASN A 155 3.21 -4.04 -4.07
N LEU A 156 3.18 -4.26 -2.77
CA LEU A 156 2.41 -3.45 -1.83
C LEU A 156 3.16 -2.15 -1.55
N LEU A 157 2.48 -1.03 -1.69
CA LEU A 157 3.00 0.29 -1.40
C LEU A 157 2.38 0.84 -0.12
N GLN A 158 3.22 1.34 0.79
CA GLN A 158 2.80 2.11 1.94
C GLN A 158 3.50 3.46 1.91
N VAL A 159 2.71 4.51 1.80
CA VAL A 159 3.21 5.86 1.57
C VAL A 159 2.76 6.75 2.72
N SER A 160 3.71 7.49 3.28
CA SER A 160 3.46 8.39 4.41
C SER A 160 3.71 9.83 3.99
N SER A 161 2.83 10.74 4.41
CA SER A 161 3.01 12.18 4.25
C SER A 161 4.30 12.68 4.91
N ALA A 162 4.86 13.76 4.41
CA ALA A 162 5.98 14.47 5.04
C ALA A 162 5.69 14.88 6.50
N PHE A 163 4.43 15.07 6.85
CA PHE A 163 3.97 15.43 8.20
C PHE A 163 3.57 14.20 9.05
N GLY A 164 3.53 13.02 8.45
CA GLY A 164 3.19 11.77 9.13
C GLY A 164 4.44 10.97 9.53
N ARG A 165 4.34 10.19 10.60
CA ARG A 165 5.36 9.22 10.91
C ARG A 165 5.28 8.07 9.90
N ALA A 166 6.40 7.76 9.26
CA ALA A 166 6.47 6.59 8.38
C ALA A 166 6.16 5.31 9.16
N MET A 167 5.37 4.42 8.57
CA MET A 167 4.99 3.15 9.19
C MET A 167 6.17 2.17 9.23
N GLU A 168 7.11 2.30 8.30
CA GLU A 168 8.29 1.45 8.21
C GLU A 168 9.58 2.27 8.26
N SER A 169 10.66 1.60 8.70
CA SER A 169 12.00 2.18 8.71
C SER A 169 12.67 1.94 7.35
N VAL A 170 13.20 3.01 6.77
CA VAL A 170 13.92 2.97 5.49
C VAL A 170 15.36 3.40 5.73
N ASP A 171 16.32 2.59 5.30
CA ASP A 171 17.73 2.98 5.26
C ASP A 171 17.98 3.91 4.06
N ARG A 172 17.66 5.19 4.26
CA ARG A 172 17.81 6.22 3.23
C ARG A 172 19.25 6.36 2.74
N VAL A 173 20.22 6.20 3.66
CA VAL A 173 21.65 6.33 3.31
C VAL A 173 22.09 5.21 2.35
N ALA A 174 21.69 3.96 2.63
CA ALA A 174 21.98 2.84 1.74
C ALA A 174 21.28 3.01 0.39
N ILE A 175 20.01 3.47 0.37
CA ILE A 175 19.27 3.74 -0.86
C ILE A 175 19.96 4.84 -1.68
N CYS A 176 20.25 5.99 -1.09
CA CYS A 176 20.93 7.08 -1.79
C CYS A 176 22.28 6.67 -2.37
N LYS A 177 23.08 5.91 -1.61
CA LYS A 177 24.37 5.39 -2.10
C LYS A 177 24.21 4.46 -3.30
N ALA A 178 23.20 3.58 -3.26
CA ALA A 178 22.95 2.62 -4.33
C ALA A 178 22.41 3.30 -5.61
N LEU A 179 21.59 4.35 -5.46
CA LEU A 179 20.97 5.05 -6.59
C LEU A 179 21.87 6.14 -7.20
N HIS A 180 22.86 6.66 -6.47
CA HIS A 180 23.68 7.77 -6.91
C HIS A 180 24.35 7.51 -8.27
N GLY A 181 24.98 6.34 -8.47
CA GLY A 181 25.62 5.97 -9.73
C GLY A 181 24.64 5.95 -10.92
N PRO A 182 23.56 5.16 -10.82
CA PRO A 182 22.51 5.13 -11.83
C PRO A 182 21.90 6.49 -12.19
N LEU A 183 21.57 7.30 -11.20
CA LEU A 183 21.00 8.65 -11.43
C LEU A 183 22.01 9.56 -12.13
N ARG A 184 23.26 9.57 -11.66
CA ARG A 184 24.34 10.36 -12.30
C ARG A 184 24.58 9.96 -13.76
N ALA A 185 24.55 8.67 -14.07
CA ALA A 185 24.69 8.19 -15.44
C ALA A 185 23.53 8.67 -16.32
N ARG A 186 22.30 8.57 -15.85
CA ARG A 186 21.10 9.04 -16.57
C ARG A 186 21.12 10.54 -16.78
N TRP A 187 21.58 11.31 -15.81
CA TRP A 187 21.78 12.76 -15.93
C TRP A 187 22.79 13.08 -17.00
N ALA A 188 23.96 12.44 -16.99
CA ALA A 188 25.03 12.64 -17.97
C ALA A 188 24.62 12.30 -19.41
N ASP A 189 23.73 11.31 -19.56
CA ASP A 189 23.18 10.88 -20.85
C ASP A 189 21.94 11.73 -21.30
N GLY A 190 21.56 12.74 -20.55
CA GLY A 190 20.36 13.57 -20.83
C GLY A 190 19.04 12.79 -20.72
N ARG A 191 19.01 11.68 -20.00
CA ARG A 191 17.83 10.84 -19.75
C ARG A 191 17.12 11.17 -18.42
N LEU A 192 17.56 12.20 -17.74
CA LEU A 192 17.01 12.70 -16.49
C LEU A 192 17.11 14.23 -16.52
N THR A 193 16.04 14.90 -16.27
CA THR A 193 15.96 16.35 -16.16
C THR A 193 16.06 16.82 -14.70
N GLU A 194 16.30 18.12 -14.47
CA GLU A 194 16.34 18.68 -13.11
C GLU A 194 15.01 18.48 -12.37
N ALA A 195 13.88 18.63 -13.07
CA ALA A 195 12.54 18.41 -12.52
C ALA A 195 12.22 16.94 -12.19
N GLU A 196 13.01 15.99 -12.67
CA GLU A 196 12.85 14.56 -12.36
C GLU A 196 13.80 14.10 -11.24
N LEU A 197 14.63 15.01 -10.71
CA LEU A 197 15.53 14.76 -9.57
C LEU A 197 14.89 15.12 -8.24
N ASP A 198 13.93 16.05 -8.24
CA ASP A 198 13.20 16.52 -7.07
C ASP A 198 12.04 15.56 -6.73
#